data_19116dc2a2e8b09adc8a63009612da24
#
_entry.id   19116dc2a2e8b09adc8a63009612da24
#
_cell.length_a   1.000
_cell.length_b   1.000
_cell.length_c   1.000
_cell.angle_alpha   90.00
_cell.angle_beta   90.00
_cell.angle_gamma   90.00
#
_symmetry.space_group_name_H-M   'P 1'
#
loop_
_entity.id
_entity.type
_entity.pdbx_description
1 polymer ?
#
loop_
_entity_poly.entity_id
_entity_poly.type
_entity_poly.pdbx_seq_one_letter_code
_entity_poly.pdbx_strand_id
1 'polypeptide(L)'
;MKFKSEKDVFVEALSAAGRVVGRTLGATQGILLALTGNQLTVTGTDLDITTRVTLDVIGFDDGAVLIPARLLVDAVRTLDAGAVTLETKGDKVDVSLGRTNYQLNTYSLVDFPKLPPVAAPTATLTALDFVEGLSQVVRATSSDEARPLLTGVLFTTEDEIGRAHV
;
A
#
# COMPACT_ATOMS: atom_id res chain seq x y z
N MET A 1 0.96 12.51 14.88
CA MET A 1 1.44 11.12 14.65
C MET A 1 2.96 11.10 14.69
N LYS A 2 3.53 10.14 15.42
CA LYS A 2 4.99 9.97 15.46
C LYS A 2 5.35 8.51 15.64
N PHE A 3 6.30 8.00 14.85
CA PHE A 3 6.80 6.63 14.96
C PHE A 3 8.24 6.51 14.49
N LYS A 4 8.85 5.35 14.77
CA LYS A 4 10.17 4.94 14.31
C LYS A 4 10.11 3.54 13.71
N SER A 5 10.70 3.34 12.55
CA SER A 5 10.70 2.07 11.82
C SER A 5 12.06 1.80 11.19
N GLU A 6 12.43 0.54 11.04
CA GLU A 6 13.59 0.17 10.22
C GLU A 6 13.36 0.58 8.77
N LYS A 7 14.38 1.21 8.15
CA LYS A 7 14.29 1.77 6.81
C LYS A 7 13.84 0.74 5.78
N ASP A 8 14.46 -0.43 5.77
CA ASP A 8 14.24 -1.41 4.70
C ASP A 8 12.81 -1.95 4.74
N VAL A 9 12.29 -2.24 5.94
CA VAL A 9 10.90 -2.67 6.15
C VAL A 9 9.92 -1.58 5.72
N PHE A 10 10.22 -0.33 6.08
CA PHE A 10 9.37 0.80 5.72
C PHE A 10 9.38 1.08 4.21
N VAL A 11 10.55 1.02 3.55
CA VAL A 11 10.68 1.16 2.10
C VAL A 11 9.92 0.08 1.36
N GLU A 12 9.95 -1.17 1.83
CA GLU A 12 9.20 -2.27 1.23
C GLU A 12 7.70 -2.01 1.28
N ALA A 13 7.16 -1.66 2.46
CA ALA A 13 5.76 -1.33 2.63
C ALA A 13 5.32 -0.12 1.76
N LEU A 14 6.12 0.95 1.75
CA LEU A 14 5.88 2.13 0.92
C LEU A 14 5.92 1.79 -0.57
N SER A 15 6.85 0.93 -0.98
CA SER A 15 6.98 0.52 -2.38
C SER A 15 5.79 -0.34 -2.82
N ALA A 16 5.30 -1.24 -1.96
CA ALA A 16 4.11 -2.04 -2.24
C ALA A 16 2.87 -1.16 -2.42
N ALA A 17 2.60 -0.25 -1.47
CA ALA A 17 1.48 0.68 -1.55
C ALA A 17 1.63 1.68 -2.71
N GLY A 18 2.86 2.14 -2.97
CA GLY A 18 3.17 3.10 -4.02
C GLY A 18 2.98 2.59 -5.45
N ARG A 19 2.91 1.27 -5.66
CA ARG A 19 2.65 0.69 -7.00
C ARG A 19 1.24 0.93 -7.49
N VAL A 20 0.29 1.04 -6.58
CA VAL A 20 -1.15 1.16 -6.88
C VAL A 20 -1.69 2.58 -6.70
N VAL A 21 -0.86 3.56 -6.36
CA VAL A 21 -1.35 4.94 -6.25
C VAL A 21 -1.77 5.50 -7.60
N GLY A 22 -2.90 6.21 -7.60
CA GLY A 22 -3.44 6.86 -8.79
C GLY A 22 -2.50 7.92 -9.37
N ARG A 23 -2.63 8.17 -10.67
CA ARG A 23 -1.79 9.17 -11.37
C ARG A 23 -2.51 10.49 -11.62
N THR A 24 -3.83 10.51 -11.53
CA THR A 24 -4.69 11.60 -12.02
C THR A 24 -5.43 12.37 -10.94
N LEU A 25 -5.76 11.77 -9.81
CA LEU A 25 -6.54 12.40 -8.74
C LEU A 25 -5.65 12.68 -7.52
N GLY A 26 -5.58 13.95 -7.09
CA GLY A 26 -4.68 14.42 -6.03
C GLY A 26 -4.58 13.52 -4.81
N ALA A 27 -5.70 13.18 -4.17
CA ALA A 27 -5.69 12.35 -2.96
C ALA A 27 -5.23 10.90 -3.20
N THR A 28 -5.54 10.31 -4.37
CA THR A 28 -5.09 8.96 -4.73
C THR A 28 -3.61 8.90 -5.14
N GLN A 29 -2.96 10.04 -5.37
CA GLN A 29 -1.50 10.11 -5.56
C GLN A 29 -0.72 10.00 -4.23
N GLY A 30 -1.43 10.00 -3.10
CA GLY A 30 -0.88 9.88 -1.77
C GLY A 30 -0.85 8.45 -1.25
N ILE A 31 0.07 8.20 -0.32
CA ILE A 31 0.05 7.04 0.57
C ILE A 31 -0.55 7.51 1.90
N LEU A 32 -1.59 6.81 2.36
CA LEU A 32 -2.15 6.99 3.69
C LEU A 32 -1.32 6.16 4.68
N LEU A 33 -0.79 6.84 5.69
CA LEU A 33 -0.18 6.23 6.86
C LEU A 33 -1.13 6.37 8.04
N ALA A 34 -1.45 5.28 8.73
CA ALA A 34 -2.26 5.29 9.95
C ALA A 34 -1.56 4.48 11.03
N LEU A 35 -1.30 5.11 12.16
CA LEU A 35 -0.63 4.52 13.31
C LEU A 35 -1.63 4.31 14.45
N THR A 36 -1.63 3.12 15.02
CA THR A 36 -2.36 2.77 16.24
C THR A 36 -1.43 1.95 17.14
N GLY A 37 -1.03 2.50 18.26
CA GLY A 37 -0.02 1.90 19.14
C GLY A 37 1.31 1.65 18.37
N ASN A 38 1.68 0.40 18.24
CA ASN A 38 2.89 -0.01 17.51
C ASN A 38 2.60 -0.57 16.12
N GLN A 39 1.38 -0.47 15.62
CA GLN A 39 1.02 -0.93 14.27
C GLN A 39 0.84 0.23 13.31
N LEU A 40 1.68 0.27 12.29
CA LEU A 40 1.56 1.21 11.19
C LEU A 40 0.89 0.52 10.00
N THR A 41 -0.20 1.08 9.53
CA THR A 41 -0.86 0.67 8.30
C THR A 41 -0.51 1.64 7.18
N VAL A 42 0.03 1.11 6.09
CA VAL A 42 0.41 1.84 4.87
C VAL A 42 -0.58 1.47 3.78
N THR A 43 -1.31 2.44 3.24
CA THR A 43 -2.36 2.20 2.24
C THR A 43 -2.14 3.05 0.99
N GLY A 44 -2.18 2.41 -0.16
CA GLY A 44 -2.22 3.05 -1.48
C GLY A 44 -3.44 2.56 -2.27
N THR A 45 -4.03 3.43 -3.10
CA THR A 45 -5.18 3.09 -3.94
C THR A 45 -5.25 3.95 -5.19
N ASP A 46 -5.76 3.38 -6.27
CA ASP A 46 -6.20 4.09 -7.48
C ASP A 46 -7.73 4.06 -7.66
N LEU A 47 -8.46 3.57 -6.64
CA LEU A 47 -9.90 3.30 -6.55
C LEU A 47 -10.32 1.92 -7.05
N ASP A 48 -9.64 1.35 -8.02
CA ASP A 48 -9.91 0.00 -8.53
C ASP A 48 -9.15 -1.05 -7.70
N ILE A 49 -7.88 -0.74 -7.39
CA ILE A 49 -7.00 -1.59 -6.58
C ILE A 49 -6.61 -0.85 -5.31
N THR A 50 -6.64 -1.54 -4.19
CA THR A 50 -6.14 -1.04 -2.91
C THR A 50 -5.12 -2.02 -2.34
N THR A 51 -3.93 -1.51 -2.06
CA THR A 51 -2.90 -2.24 -1.31
C THR A 51 -2.82 -1.68 0.10
N ARG A 52 -2.91 -2.58 1.08
CA ARG A 52 -2.74 -2.27 2.50
C ARG A 52 -1.66 -3.18 3.09
N VAL A 53 -0.64 -2.57 3.66
CA VAL A 53 0.45 -3.27 4.35
C VAL A 53 0.47 -2.81 5.80
N THR A 54 0.48 -3.76 6.73
CA THR A 54 0.62 -3.48 8.16
C THR A 54 1.99 -3.95 8.62
N LEU A 55 2.70 -3.11 9.36
CA LEU A 55 4.02 -3.42 9.90
C LEU A 55 4.12 -2.95 11.35
N ASP A 56 4.94 -3.64 12.12
CA ASP A 56 5.25 -3.26 13.49
C ASP A 56 6.30 -2.15 13.50
N VAL A 57 6.04 -1.13 14.29
CA VAL A 57 6.91 0.04 14.45
C VAL A 57 7.03 0.41 15.93
N ILE A 58 7.90 1.32 16.27
CA ILE A 58 7.90 1.95 17.59
C ILE A 58 7.02 3.21 17.50
N GLY A 59 5.77 3.10 17.98
CA GLY A 59 4.83 4.22 18.01
C GLY A 59 5.05 5.12 19.21
N PHE A 60 4.89 6.43 19.02
CA PHE A 60 5.00 7.45 20.07
C PHE A 60 3.73 8.29 20.18
N ASP A 61 3.06 8.54 19.07
CA ASP A 61 1.85 9.37 18.99
C ASP A 61 0.99 8.89 17.82
N ASP A 62 -0.20 8.38 18.13
CA ASP A 62 -1.15 7.83 17.17
C ASP A 62 -1.68 8.89 16.20
N GLY A 63 -2.22 8.46 15.09
CA GLY A 63 -2.85 9.34 14.12
C GLY A 63 -2.72 8.85 12.69
N ALA A 64 -3.12 9.71 11.76
CA ALA A 64 -3.05 9.42 10.34
C ALA A 64 -2.54 10.62 9.54
N VAL A 65 -1.91 10.35 8.40
CA VAL A 65 -1.43 11.38 7.48
C VAL A 65 -1.43 10.85 6.04
N LEU A 66 -1.77 11.71 5.10
CA LEU A 66 -1.72 11.43 3.67
C LEU A 66 -0.56 12.18 3.04
N ILE A 67 0.41 11.45 2.50
CA ILE A 67 1.67 12.03 1.97
C ILE A 67 1.79 11.71 0.49
N PRO A 68 2.24 12.64 -0.37
CA PRO A 68 2.54 12.34 -1.77
C PRO A 68 3.46 11.12 -1.90
N ALA A 69 2.98 10.06 -2.54
CA ALA A 69 3.62 8.74 -2.58
C ALA A 69 5.06 8.81 -3.09
N ARG A 70 5.26 9.46 -4.24
CA ARG A 70 6.57 9.57 -4.88
C ARG A 70 7.60 10.26 -3.98
N LEU A 71 7.21 11.40 -3.38
CA LEU A 71 8.11 12.17 -2.53
C LEU A 71 8.48 11.40 -1.27
N LEU A 72 7.51 10.70 -0.64
CA LEU A 72 7.77 9.90 0.55
C LEU A 72 8.69 8.72 0.25
N VAL A 73 8.40 7.96 -0.82
CA VAL A 73 9.23 6.82 -1.22
C VAL A 73 10.65 7.25 -1.54
N ASP A 74 10.82 8.31 -2.32
CA ASP A 74 12.13 8.82 -2.71
C ASP A 74 12.91 9.34 -1.49
N ALA A 75 12.26 10.10 -0.59
CA ALA A 75 12.87 10.59 0.63
C ALA A 75 13.38 9.45 1.51
N VAL A 76 12.56 8.42 1.77
CA VAL A 76 12.97 7.30 2.63
C VAL A 76 14.07 6.45 1.97
N ARG A 77 14.02 6.25 0.66
CA ARG A 77 15.06 5.49 -0.08
C ARG A 77 16.43 6.12 -0.03
N THR A 78 16.49 7.45 -0.03
CA THR A 78 17.78 8.19 -0.02
C THR A 78 18.43 8.26 1.35
N LEU A 79 17.72 7.91 2.43
CA LEU A 79 18.32 7.83 3.76
C LEU A 79 19.33 6.68 3.84
N ASP A 80 20.28 6.79 4.76
CA ASP A 80 21.21 5.72 5.11
C ASP A 80 20.47 4.53 5.76
N ALA A 81 21.15 3.41 6.00
CA ALA A 81 20.60 2.28 6.75
C ALA A 81 20.35 2.67 8.21
N GLY A 82 19.25 2.22 8.78
CA GLY A 82 18.90 2.44 10.18
C GLY A 82 17.42 2.77 10.41
N ALA A 83 17.13 3.22 11.61
CA ALA A 83 15.77 3.49 12.04
C ALA A 83 15.34 4.91 11.68
N VAL A 84 14.39 5.00 10.73
CA VAL A 84 13.77 6.24 10.26
C VAL A 84 12.72 6.70 11.26
N THR A 85 12.74 7.98 11.59
CA THR A 85 11.68 8.62 12.39
C THR A 85 10.79 9.45 11.46
N LEU A 86 9.48 9.28 11.59
CA LEU A 86 8.48 10.10 10.92
C LEU A 86 7.64 10.83 11.97
N GLU A 87 7.50 12.15 11.81
CA GLU A 87 6.72 13.00 12.72
C GLU A 87 5.88 14.01 11.95
N THR A 88 4.57 14.06 12.23
CA THR A 88 3.67 15.06 11.65
C THR A 88 3.75 16.37 12.41
N LYS A 89 3.81 17.49 11.68
CA LYS A 89 3.85 18.86 12.22
C LYS A 89 2.91 19.76 11.42
N GLY A 90 1.66 19.85 11.87
CA GLY A 90 0.62 20.58 11.14
C GLY A 90 0.36 19.96 9.77
N ASP A 91 0.57 20.72 8.70
CA ASP A 91 0.40 20.32 7.31
C ASP A 91 1.66 19.71 6.67
N LYS A 92 2.66 19.39 7.50
CA LYS A 92 3.94 18.82 7.07
C LYS A 92 4.29 17.56 7.83
N VAL A 93 5.18 16.79 7.23
CA VAL A 93 5.79 15.61 7.83
C VAL A 93 7.30 15.74 7.74
N ASP A 94 7.96 15.55 8.86
CA ASP A 94 9.41 15.40 8.95
C ASP A 94 9.76 13.92 8.88
N VAL A 95 10.64 13.56 7.94
CA VAL A 95 11.21 12.21 7.77
C VAL A 95 12.69 12.31 8.04
N SER A 96 13.17 11.69 9.10
CA SER A 96 14.54 11.91 9.58
C SER A 96 15.27 10.63 9.96
N LEU A 97 16.59 10.63 9.70
CA LEU A 97 17.51 9.63 10.18
C LEU A 97 18.88 10.30 10.42
N GLY A 98 19.38 10.22 11.66
CA GLY A 98 20.63 10.85 12.04
C GLY A 98 20.62 12.36 11.84
N ARG A 99 21.45 12.86 10.91
CA ARG A 99 21.53 14.30 10.57
C ARG A 99 20.68 14.69 9.37
N THR A 100 20.18 13.71 8.63
CA THR A 100 19.35 13.95 7.45
C THR A 100 17.89 14.12 7.86
N ASN A 101 17.27 15.19 7.37
CA ASN A 101 15.85 15.47 7.59
C ASN A 101 15.22 15.98 6.30
N TYR A 102 14.13 15.37 5.89
CA TYR A 102 13.26 15.81 4.80
C TYR A 102 11.95 16.30 5.37
N GLN A 103 11.50 17.46 4.92
CA GLN A 103 10.19 17.98 5.25
C GLN A 103 9.29 17.92 4.02
N LEU A 104 8.19 17.18 4.11
CA LEU A 104 7.22 16.96 3.03
C LEU A 104 5.90 17.61 3.37
N ASN A 105 5.22 18.22 2.39
CA ASN A 105 3.85 18.67 2.53
C ASN A 105 2.90 17.47 2.50
N THR A 106 1.79 17.57 3.22
CA THR A 106 0.74 16.53 3.28
C THR A 106 -0.43 16.89 2.39
N TYR A 107 -1.21 15.89 1.99
CA TYR A 107 -2.55 16.09 1.42
C TYR A 107 -3.60 16.09 2.55
N SER A 108 -4.78 16.63 2.26
CA SER A 108 -5.93 16.57 3.16
C SER A 108 -6.41 15.12 3.31
N LEU A 109 -6.53 14.64 4.56
CA LEU A 109 -7.09 13.32 4.85
C LEU A 109 -8.56 13.19 4.43
N VAL A 110 -9.30 14.30 4.42
CA VAL A 110 -10.74 14.32 4.05
C VAL A 110 -10.94 13.92 2.59
N ASP A 111 -9.95 14.19 1.76
CA ASP A 111 -10.01 13.90 0.32
C ASP A 111 -9.63 12.45 0.00
N PHE A 112 -9.10 11.70 0.97
CA PHE A 112 -8.78 10.29 0.76
C PHE A 112 -10.07 9.46 0.71
N PRO A 113 -10.23 8.57 -0.30
CA PRO A 113 -11.45 7.80 -0.47
C PRO A 113 -11.75 6.90 0.73
N LYS A 114 -13.02 6.78 1.09
CA LYS A 114 -13.46 5.80 2.08
C LYS A 114 -13.41 4.42 1.46
N LEU A 115 -12.42 3.64 1.87
CA LEU A 115 -12.23 2.28 1.39
C LEU A 115 -13.23 1.34 2.07
N PRO A 116 -13.82 0.39 1.33
CA PRO A 116 -14.68 -0.62 1.93
C PRO A 116 -13.89 -1.48 2.93
N PRO A 117 -14.56 -2.01 3.95
CA PRO A 117 -13.93 -2.97 4.85
C PRO A 117 -13.55 -4.23 4.06
N VAL A 118 -12.40 -4.82 4.41
CA VAL A 118 -12.01 -6.13 3.86
C VAL A 118 -12.95 -7.18 4.47
N ALA A 119 -13.64 -7.93 3.61
CA ALA A 119 -14.48 -9.04 4.06
C ALA A 119 -13.61 -10.14 4.71
N ALA A 120 -14.23 -10.93 5.58
CA ALA A 120 -13.56 -12.11 6.13
C ALA A 120 -13.17 -13.07 4.98
N PRO A 121 -11.98 -13.71 5.05
CA PRO A 121 -11.58 -14.67 4.03
C PRO A 121 -12.55 -15.85 4.00
N THR A 122 -13.01 -16.21 2.81
CA THR A 122 -13.89 -17.39 2.58
C THR A 122 -13.10 -18.62 2.15
N ALA A 123 -11.86 -18.44 1.70
CA ALA A 123 -10.94 -19.50 1.31
C ALA A 123 -9.50 -19.10 1.60
N THR A 124 -8.64 -20.10 1.82
CA THR A 124 -7.20 -19.91 1.99
C THR A 124 -6.47 -20.80 0.99
N LEU A 125 -5.53 -20.23 0.24
CA LEU A 125 -4.72 -20.92 -0.75
C LEU A 125 -3.24 -20.78 -0.39
N THR A 126 -2.41 -21.76 -0.76
CA THR A 126 -0.97 -21.59 -0.68
C THR A 126 -0.52 -20.57 -1.73
N ALA A 127 0.36 -19.64 -1.35
CA ALA A 127 0.81 -18.59 -2.26
C ALA A 127 1.50 -19.15 -3.51
N LEU A 128 2.25 -20.26 -3.34
CA LEU A 128 2.98 -20.89 -4.45
C LEU A 128 2.01 -21.45 -5.49
N ASP A 129 1.03 -22.26 -5.07
CA ASP A 129 0.06 -22.88 -5.98
C ASP A 129 -0.80 -21.82 -6.68
N PHE A 130 -1.19 -20.76 -5.93
CA PHE A 130 -1.94 -19.65 -6.49
C PHE A 130 -1.17 -18.92 -7.59
N VAL A 131 0.09 -18.56 -7.35
CA VAL A 131 0.94 -17.84 -8.31
C VAL A 131 1.25 -18.71 -9.51
N GLU A 132 1.52 -20.00 -9.33
CA GLU A 132 1.76 -20.94 -10.41
C GLU A 132 0.54 -21.11 -11.30
N GLY A 133 -0.63 -21.40 -10.73
CA GLY A 133 -1.89 -21.52 -11.46
C GLY A 133 -2.25 -20.23 -12.21
N LEU A 134 -2.15 -19.07 -11.53
CA LEU A 134 -2.44 -17.77 -12.15
C LEU A 134 -1.49 -17.48 -13.32
N SER A 135 -0.19 -17.80 -13.20
CA SER A 135 0.80 -17.57 -14.27
C SER A 135 0.52 -18.37 -15.54
N GLN A 136 -0.13 -19.52 -15.41
CA GLN A 136 -0.51 -20.36 -16.55
C GLN A 136 -1.69 -19.77 -17.33
N VAL A 137 -2.72 -19.28 -16.62
CA VAL A 137 -3.98 -18.86 -17.26
C VAL A 137 -3.98 -17.37 -17.66
N VAL A 138 -3.26 -16.49 -16.97
CA VAL A 138 -3.24 -15.05 -17.27
C VAL A 138 -2.79 -14.71 -18.67
N ARG A 139 -1.98 -15.60 -19.29
CA ARG A 139 -1.51 -15.44 -20.67
C ARG A 139 -2.61 -15.60 -21.72
N ALA A 140 -3.72 -16.22 -21.37
CA ALA A 140 -4.86 -16.42 -22.25
C ALA A 140 -5.91 -15.28 -22.14
N THR A 141 -5.75 -14.36 -21.19
CA THR A 141 -6.63 -13.19 -21.09
C THR A 141 -6.39 -12.22 -22.24
N SER A 142 -7.48 -11.58 -22.67
CA SER A 142 -7.43 -10.54 -23.72
C SER A 142 -6.88 -9.23 -23.18
N SER A 143 -6.20 -8.46 -24.01
CA SER A 143 -5.88 -7.05 -23.74
C SER A 143 -6.90 -6.07 -24.36
N ASP A 144 -7.99 -6.57 -24.94
CA ASP A 144 -9.04 -5.78 -25.59
C ASP A 144 -10.03 -5.27 -24.55
N GLU A 145 -9.90 -4.02 -24.14
CA GLU A 145 -10.76 -3.34 -23.17
C GLU A 145 -12.23 -3.21 -23.64
N ALA A 146 -12.48 -3.35 -24.95
CA ALA A 146 -13.85 -3.38 -25.48
C ALA A 146 -14.61 -4.66 -25.06
N ARG A 147 -13.89 -5.67 -24.57
CA ARG A 147 -14.44 -6.93 -24.09
C ARG A 147 -14.02 -7.24 -22.67
N PRO A 148 -14.49 -6.48 -21.68
CA PRO A 148 -13.98 -6.53 -20.30
C PRO A 148 -14.08 -7.91 -19.66
N LEU A 149 -15.08 -8.74 -20.03
CA LEU A 149 -15.22 -10.10 -19.51
C LEU A 149 -14.07 -11.05 -19.93
N LEU A 150 -13.36 -10.72 -21.01
CA LEU A 150 -12.23 -11.52 -21.48
C LEU A 150 -10.88 -11.05 -20.95
N THR A 151 -10.83 -9.90 -20.24
CA THR A 151 -9.59 -9.37 -19.69
C THR A 151 -9.30 -9.89 -18.26
N GLY A 152 -10.22 -10.62 -17.67
CA GLY A 152 -10.13 -11.14 -16.31
C GLY A 152 -9.88 -12.63 -16.24
N VAL A 153 -9.48 -13.10 -15.05
CA VAL A 153 -9.43 -14.52 -14.68
C VAL A 153 -10.55 -14.80 -13.71
N LEU A 154 -11.38 -15.80 -14.03
CA LEU A 154 -12.45 -16.24 -13.15
C LEU A 154 -11.90 -17.22 -12.11
N PHE A 155 -12.13 -16.91 -10.83
CA PHE A 155 -11.85 -17.81 -9.72
C PHE A 155 -13.17 -18.42 -9.22
N THR A 156 -13.20 -19.74 -9.14
CA THR A 156 -14.30 -20.47 -8.52
C THR A 156 -13.77 -21.41 -7.45
N THR A 157 -14.50 -21.58 -6.36
CA THR A 157 -14.21 -22.57 -5.31
C THR A 157 -15.31 -23.61 -5.33
N GLU A 158 -14.96 -24.88 -5.51
CA GLU A 158 -15.84 -26.01 -5.37
C GLU A 158 -15.25 -26.94 -4.30
N ASP A 159 -15.97 -27.16 -3.22
CA ASP A 159 -15.65 -28.11 -2.15
C ASP A 159 -14.14 -28.24 -1.81
N GLU A 160 -13.56 -27.16 -1.29
CA GLU A 160 -12.15 -27.04 -0.86
C GLU A 160 -11.08 -27.04 -1.99
N ILE A 161 -11.45 -27.18 -3.26
CA ILE A 161 -10.51 -27.11 -4.39
C ILE A 161 -10.78 -25.84 -5.20
N GLY A 162 -9.82 -24.92 -5.17
CA GLY A 162 -9.87 -23.74 -6.05
C GLY A 162 -9.51 -24.09 -7.49
N ARG A 163 -10.30 -23.62 -8.46
CA ARG A 163 -10.01 -23.71 -9.91
C ARG A 163 -9.98 -22.30 -10.50
N ALA A 164 -9.03 -22.05 -11.41
CA ALA A 164 -8.96 -20.82 -12.19
C ALA A 164 -9.33 -21.12 -13.64
N HIS A 165 -10.24 -20.32 -14.20
CA HIS A 165 -10.67 -20.40 -15.59
C HIS A 165 -10.48 -19.06 -16.31
N VAL A 166 -10.29 -19.07 -17.60
CA VAL A 166 -10.19 -17.91 -18.48
C VAL A 166 -11.48 -17.78 -19.29
#